data_c709bdfca72cc80a94ce8c09665f7aac
#
_entry.id   c709bdfca72cc80a94ce8c09665f7aac
#
_cell.length_a   1.000
_cell.length_b   1.000
_cell.length_c   1.000
_cell.angle_alpha   90.00
_cell.angle_beta   90.00
_cell.angle_gamma   90.00
#
_symmetry.space_group_name_H-M   'P 1'
#
loop_
_entity.id
_entity.type
_entity.pdbx_description
1 polymer ?
#
loop_
_entity_poly.entity_id
_entity_poly.type
_entity_poly.pdbx_seq_one_letter_code
_entity_poly.pdbx_strand_id
1 'polypeptide(L)'
;RQNTGNVSYDAENHQKMVKLRAEKFQNIKHSYAPLTLDQGEENADILILSWGSSYGSIRDAVKNLLQDNVAVAHLQLRNLAPFPQDLGEKLSKFKKIIIPEINNGQLIHLIQDEYQIKCIPFNKIKGTPFLSSEIEEFVKEESTK
;
A
#
# COMPACT_ATOMS: atom_id res chain seq x y z
N ARG A 1 -9.28 -24.48 -16.37
CA ARG A 1 -8.85 -24.88 -17.73
C ARG A 1 -7.58 -25.70 -17.61
N GLN A 2 -7.60 -26.95 -18.13
CA GLN A 2 -6.39 -27.77 -18.28
C GLN A 2 -5.42 -27.18 -19.31
N ASN A 3 -4.29 -27.82 -19.54
CA ASN A 3 -3.25 -27.42 -20.50
C ASN A 3 -3.77 -27.14 -21.93
N THR A 4 -4.92 -27.65 -22.28
CA THR A 4 -5.61 -27.44 -23.58
C THR A 4 -6.47 -26.16 -23.63
N GLY A 5 -6.69 -25.47 -22.50
CA GLY A 5 -7.55 -24.29 -22.41
C GLY A 5 -9.08 -24.59 -22.43
N ASN A 6 -9.49 -25.85 -22.55
CA ASN A 6 -10.90 -26.24 -22.56
C ASN A 6 -11.56 -26.16 -21.19
N VAL A 7 -12.86 -25.92 -21.13
CA VAL A 7 -13.65 -25.96 -19.89
C VAL A 7 -13.75 -27.41 -19.42
N SER A 8 -13.49 -27.64 -18.14
CA SER A 8 -13.65 -28.95 -17.50
C SER A 8 -14.48 -28.79 -16.24
N TYR A 9 -15.44 -29.69 -16.04
CA TYR A 9 -16.32 -29.78 -14.87
C TYR A 9 -15.86 -30.85 -13.88
N ASP A 10 -14.70 -31.49 -14.14
CA ASP A 10 -14.14 -32.49 -13.27
C ASP A 10 -13.64 -31.88 -11.94
N ALA A 11 -14.07 -32.48 -10.82
CA ALA A 11 -13.77 -31.99 -9.47
C ALA A 11 -12.27 -32.05 -9.15
N GLU A 12 -11.56 -33.10 -9.58
CA GLU A 12 -10.10 -33.23 -9.36
C GLU A 12 -9.33 -32.16 -10.14
N ASN A 13 -9.75 -31.91 -11.40
CA ASN A 13 -9.19 -30.85 -12.19
C ASN A 13 -9.46 -29.47 -11.59
N HIS A 14 -10.65 -29.26 -11.02
CA HIS A 14 -10.96 -28.02 -10.30
C HIS A 14 -10.01 -27.78 -9.12
N GLN A 15 -9.84 -28.78 -8.26
CA GLN A 15 -8.94 -28.72 -7.10
C GLN A 15 -7.49 -28.47 -7.53
N LYS A 16 -7.01 -29.17 -8.57
CA LYS A 16 -5.69 -28.98 -9.15
C LYS A 16 -5.49 -27.55 -9.65
N MET A 17 -6.48 -26.99 -10.34
CA MET A 17 -6.42 -25.63 -10.88
C MET A 17 -6.44 -24.56 -9.76
N VAL A 18 -7.17 -24.79 -8.66
CA VAL A 18 -7.14 -23.92 -7.47
C VAL A 18 -5.73 -23.91 -6.86
N LYS A 19 -5.14 -25.10 -6.68
CA LYS A 19 -3.77 -25.23 -6.14
C LYS A 19 -2.74 -24.52 -7.03
N LEU A 20 -2.80 -24.75 -8.34
CA LEU A 20 -1.88 -24.10 -9.30
C LEU A 20 -2.02 -22.57 -9.32
N ARG A 21 -3.23 -22.04 -9.11
CA ARG A 21 -3.42 -20.59 -8.97
C ARG A 21 -2.79 -20.05 -7.69
N ALA A 22 -2.98 -20.75 -6.57
CA ALA A 22 -2.37 -20.36 -5.29
C ALA A 22 -0.84 -20.38 -5.37
N GLU A 23 -0.26 -21.43 -5.97
CA GLU A 23 1.20 -21.53 -6.20
C GLU A 23 1.69 -20.41 -7.11
N LYS A 24 0.95 -20.07 -8.17
CA LYS A 24 1.29 -18.96 -9.05
C LYS A 24 1.32 -17.62 -8.31
N PHE A 25 0.34 -17.37 -7.43
CA PHE A 25 0.32 -16.16 -6.60
C PHE A 25 1.53 -16.08 -5.68
N GLN A 26 1.92 -17.19 -5.03
CA GLN A 26 3.13 -17.22 -4.20
C GLN A 26 4.39 -16.96 -5.02
N ASN A 27 4.53 -17.57 -6.18
CA ASN A 27 5.68 -17.36 -7.06
C ASN A 27 5.79 -15.90 -7.54
N ILE A 28 4.67 -15.24 -7.85
CA ILE A 28 4.64 -13.82 -8.20
C ILE A 28 5.12 -12.96 -7.01
N LYS A 29 4.66 -13.26 -5.80
CA LYS A 29 5.08 -12.55 -4.59
C LYS A 29 6.59 -12.59 -4.37
N HIS A 30 7.22 -13.73 -4.64
CA HIS A 30 8.67 -13.92 -4.55
C HIS A 30 9.46 -13.25 -5.68
N SER A 31 8.81 -12.93 -6.80
CA SER A 31 9.45 -12.27 -7.94
C SER A 31 9.57 -10.75 -7.81
N TYR A 32 8.89 -10.15 -6.82
CA TYR A 32 8.98 -8.71 -6.61
C TYR A 32 10.34 -8.30 -6.06
N ALA A 33 10.86 -7.19 -6.57
CA ALA A 33 12.01 -6.54 -5.97
C ALA A 33 11.68 -6.06 -4.54
N PRO A 34 12.66 -6.05 -3.62
CA PRO A 34 12.47 -5.49 -2.30
C PRO A 34 11.89 -4.06 -2.35
N LEU A 35 10.97 -3.76 -1.44
CA LEU A 35 10.39 -2.44 -1.33
C LEU A 35 11.44 -1.42 -0.86
N THR A 36 11.46 -0.28 -1.54
CA THR A 36 12.26 0.88 -1.14
C THR A 36 11.35 2.07 -0.90
N LEU A 37 11.69 2.91 0.08
CA LEU A 37 10.99 4.17 0.28
C LEU A 37 11.19 5.08 -0.94
N ASP A 38 10.13 5.77 -1.34
CA ASP A 38 10.21 6.78 -2.41
C ASP A 38 10.81 8.09 -1.87
N GLN A 39 10.57 8.40 -0.59
CA GLN A 39 11.12 9.56 0.10
C GLN A 39 11.21 9.31 1.61
N GLY A 40 12.07 10.06 2.28
CA GLY A 40 12.30 9.96 3.72
C GLY A 40 13.15 8.76 4.12
N GLU A 41 13.20 8.48 5.42
CA GLU A 41 14.04 7.45 6.02
C GLU A 41 13.23 6.44 6.82
N GLU A 42 13.77 5.23 7.00
CA GLU A 42 13.10 4.14 7.75
C GLU A 42 12.95 4.41 9.25
N ASN A 43 13.65 5.41 9.78
CA ASN A 43 13.55 5.86 11.17
C ASN A 43 12.53 6.99 11.39
N ALA A 44 11.80 7.39 10.35
CA ALA A 44 10.71 8.35 10.47
C ALA A 44 9.59 7.83 11.36
N ASP A 45 8.89 8.73 12.05
CA ASP A 45 7.75 8.35 12.90
C ASP A 45 6.50 7.99 12.08
N ILE A 46 6.32 8.66 10.95
CA ILE A 46 5.12 8.57 10.11
C ILE A 46 5.48 8.02 8.73
N LEU A 47 4.74 7.01 8.28
CA LEU A 47 4.75 6.54 6.90
C LEU A 47 3.46 6.96 6.19
N ILE A 48 3.60 7.58 5.02
CA ILE A 48 2.49 7.71 4.07
C ILE A 48 2.58 6.51 3.12
N LEU A 49 1.60 5.62 3.21
CA LEU A 49 1.47 4.47 2.32
C LEU A 49 0.43 4.79 1.25
N SER A 50 0.83 4.76 0.00
CA SER A 50 -0.05 5.14 -1.11
C SER A 50 0.00 4.16 -2.27
N TRP A 51 -0.95 4.30 -3.19
CA TRP A 51 -1.02 3.56 -4.44
C TRP A 51 -1.76 4.38 -5.50
N GLY A 52 -1.56 4.04 -6.78
CA GLY A 52 -2.30 4.66 -7.88
C GLY A 52 -1.91 6.11 -8.16
N SER A 53 -2.90 6.93 -8.52
CA SER A 53 -2.69 8.26 -9.13
C SER A 53 -2.37 9.40 -8.15
N SER A 54 -2.48 9.18 -6.84
CA SER A 54 -2.17 10.22 -5.83
C SER A 54 -0.67 10.46 -5.60
N TYR A 55 0.18 9.72 -6.29
CA TYR A 55 1.64 9.76 -6.13
C TYR A 55 2.24 11.16 -6.21
N GLY A 56 1.85 11.95 -7.22
CA GLY A 56 2.42 13.28 -7.45
C GLY A 56 2.17 14.25 -6.29
N SER A 57 0.92 14.37 -5.86
CA SER A 57 0.53 15.25 -4.73
C SER A 57 1.18 14.81 -3.42
N ILE A 58 1.30 13.50 -3.18
CA ILE A 58 1.94 12.95 -1.98
C ILE A 58 3.45 13.22 -2.01
N ARG A 59 4.09 13.01 -3.15
CA ARG A 59 5.52 13.27 -3.33
C ARG A 59 5.87 14.73 -3.04
N ASP A 60 5.08 15.67 -3.56
CA ASP A 60 5.29 17.09 -3.34
C ASP A 60 5.06 17.47 -1.87
N ALA A 61 4.01 16.96 -1.25
CA ALA A 61 3.73 17.17 0.18
C ALA A 61 4.86 16.64 1.07
N VAL A 62 5.33 15.41 0.83
CA VAL A 62 6.43 14.83 1.62
C VAL A 62 7.73 15.61 1.45
N LYS A 63 8.02 16.09 0.23
CA LYS A 63 9.18 16.95 0.00
C LYS A 63 9.13 18.22 0.87
N ASN A 64 7.97 18.88 0.93
CA ASN A 64 7.78 20.08 1.74
C ASN A 64 7.87 19.78 3.24
N LEU A 65 7.23 18.69 3.70
CA LEU A 65 7.29 18.25 5.10
C LEU A 65 8.72 17.95 5.56
N LEU A 66 9.53 17.30 4.71
CA LEU A 66 10.94 17.04 5.02
C LEU A 66 11.77 18.33 5.10
N GLN A 67 11.47 19.34 4.28
CA GLN A 67 12.08 20.68 4.39
C GLN A 67 11.69 21.39 5.68
N ASP A 68 10.48 21.13 6.20
CA ASP A 68 9.99 21.62 7.49
C ASP A 68 10.47 20.77 8.68
N ASN A 69 11.40 19.84 8.47
CA ASN A 69 11.94 18.90 9.48
C ASN A 69 10.88 18.00 10.13
N VAL A 70 9.80 17.66 9.42
CA VAL A 70 8.83 16.66 9.85
C VAL A 70 9.37 15.27 9.54
N ALA A 71 9.42 14.37 10.54
CA ALA A 71 9.91 13.01 10.40
C ALA A 71 8.87 12.13 9.69
N VAL A 72 8.82 12.18 8.37
CA VAL A 72 7.87 11.47 7.50
C VAL A 72 8.60 10.71 6.40
N ALA A 73 8.05 9.56 6.02
CA ALA A 73 8.50 8.78 4.88
C ALA A 73 7.32 8.48 3.93
N HIS A 74 7.61 8.19 2.68
CA HIS A 74 6.65 7.81 1.66
C HIS A 74 7.01 6.48 1.01
N LEU A 75 6.04 5.59 0.92
CA LEU A 75 6.12 4.33 0.19
C LEU A 75 4.94 4.21 -0.77
N GLN A 76 5.23 4.13 -2.05
CA GLN A 76 4.23 3.90 -3.09
C GLN A 76 4.13 2.43 -3.43
N LEU A 77 2.97 1.81 -3.17
CA LEU A 77 2.69 0.45 -3.60
C LEU A 77 2.39 0.41 -5.11
N ARG A 78 3.02 -0.52 -5.78
CA ARG A 78 2.81 -0.80 -7.21
C ARG A 78 2.05 -2.09 -7.44
N ASN A 79 2.06 -2.99 -6.47
CA ASN A 79 1.41 -4.29 -6.50
C ASN A 79 0.57 -4.46 -5.23
N LEU A 80 -0.72 -4.77 -5.42
CA LEU A 80 -1.67 -4.94 -4.32
C LEU A 80 -2.12 -6.40 -4.15
N ALA A 81 -2.05 -7.21 -5.20
CA ALA A 81 -2.50 -8.60 -5.17
C ALA A 81 -1.58 -9.49 -6.01
N PRO A 82 -0.67 -10.24 -5.39
CA PRO A 82 -0.35 -10.23 -3.96
C PRO A 82 0.46 -8.99 -3.54
N PHE A 83 0.43 -8.66 -2.25
CA PHE A 83 1.34 -7.66 -1.70
C PHE A 83 2.80 -8.13 -1.76
N PRO A 84 3.78 -7.21 -1.90
CA PRO A 84 5.20 -7.55 -1.76
C PRO A 84 5.51 -8.24 -0.44
N GLN A 85 6.45 -9.19 -0.46
CA GLN A 85 6.74 -10.06 0.66
C GLN A 85 7.24 -9.32 1.90
N ASP A 86 8.02 -8.26 1.70
CA ASP A 86 8.64 -7.44 2.75
C ASP A 86 7.78 -6.28 3.25
N LEU A 87 6.53 -6.14 2.75
CA LEU A 87 5.67 -5.03 3.12
C LEU A 87 5.36 -5.01 4.62
N GLY A 88 4.99 -6.15 5.22
CA GLY A 88 4.67 -6.22 6.64
C GLY A 88 5.84 -5.80 7.54
N GLU A 89 7.05 -6.25 7.23
CA GLU A 89 8.27 -5.83 7.94
C GLU A 89 8.53 -4.33 7.80
N LYS A 90 8.37 -3.79 6.61
CA LYS A 90 8.52 -2.35 6.37
C LYS A 90 7.51 -1.53 7.19
N LEU A 91 6.24 -1.92 7.17
CA LEU A 91 5.18 -1.22 7.91
C LEU A 91 5.43 -1.22 9.43
N SER A 92 5.96 -2.31 9.99
CA SER A 92 6.20 -2.44 11.42
C SER A 92 7.25 -1.48 11.99
N LYS A 93 8.06 -0.87 11.14
CA LYS A 93 9.10 0.10 11.54
C LYS A 93 8.53 1.47 11.90
N PHE A 94 7.32 1.80 11.48
CA PHE A 94 6.73 3.12 11.66
C PHE A 94 5.71 3.13 12.80
N LYS A 95 5.67 4.22 13.55
CA LYS A 95 4.72 4.41 14.66
C LYS A 95 3.30 4.68 14.15
N LYS A 96 3.19 5.42 13.05
CA LYS A 96 1.92 5.80 12.40
C LYS A 96 1.99 5.54 10.91
N ILE A 97 0.93 4.98 10.37
CA ILE A 97 0.78 4.73 8.93
C ILE A 97 -0.46 5.46 8.45
N ILE A 98 -0.28 6.45 7.59
CA ILE A 98 -1.36 7.22 6.98
C ILE A 98 -1.60 6.67 5.57
N ILE A 99 -2.85 6.39 5.23
CA ILE A 99 -3.23 5.90 3.90
C ILE A 99 -4.20 6.90 3.25
N PRO A 100 -3.69 7.78 2.34
CA PRO A 100 -4.54 8.67 1.56
C PRO A 100 -5.24 7.90 0.43
N GLU A 101 -6.58 7.96 0.37
CA GLU A 101 -7.35 7.31 -0.69
C GLU A 101 -8.47 8.21 -1.21
N ILE A 102 -8.60 8.27 -2.56
CA ILE A 102 -9.72 8.97 -3.24
C ILE A 102 -10.92 8.00 -3.35
N ASN A 103 -11.29 7.38 -2.24
CA ASN A 103 -12.41 6.43 -2.13
C ASN A 103 -12.74 6.16 -0.65
N ASN A 104 -13.58 5.17 -0.38
CA ASN A 104 -13.99 4.79 0.96
C ASN A 104 -12.98 3.94 1.75
N GLY A 105 -11.70 3.95 1.36
CA GLY A 105 -10.67 3.22 2.10
C GLY A 105 -10.54 1.74 1.70
N GLN A 106 -10.28 1.46 0.45
CA GLN A 106 -10.08 0.07 -0.03
C GLN A 106 -8.74 -0.51 0.41
N LEU A 107 -7.65 0.24 0.23
CA LEU A 107 -6.32 -0.22 0.59
C LEU A 107 -6.18 -0.40 2.10
N ILE A 108 -6.72 0.53 2.90
CA ILE A 108 -6.61 0.47 4.36
C ILE A 108 -7.20 -0.82 4.92
N HIS A 109 -8.35 -1.27 4.41
CA HIS A 109 -8.95 -2.53 4.81
C HIS A 109 -8.07 -3.73 4.45
N LEU A 110 -7.52 -3.76 3.24
CA LEU A 110 -6.62 -4.84 2.81
C LEU A 110 -5.35 -4.92 3.67
N ILE A 111 -4.76 -3.77 4.03
CA ILE A 111 -3.57 -3.71 4.88
C ILE A 111 -3.89 -4.14 6.31
N GLN A 112 -5.00 -3.67 6.88
CA GLN A 112 -5.41 -4.03 8.22
C GLN A 112 -5.76 -5.51 8.35
N ASP A 113 -6.44 -6.07 7.34
CA ASP A 113 -6.80 -7.49 7.33
C ASP A 113 -5.57 -8.40 7.18
N GLU A 114 -4.64 -8.05 6.31
CA GLU A 114 -3.45 -8.88 6.05
C GLU A 114 -2.41 -8.82 7.17
N TYR A 115 -2.15 -7.63 7.73
CA TYR A 115 -1.02 -7.40 8.64
C TYR A 115 -1.43 -7.13 10.08
N GLN A 116 -2.72 -6.97 10.39
CA GLN A 116 -3.23 -6.63 11.73
C GLN A 116 -2.63 -5.34 12.31
N ILE A 117 -2.29 -4.39 11.42
CA ILE A 117 -1.67 -3.11 11.77
C ILE A 117 -2.73 -2.02 11.70
N LYS A 118 -2.79 -1.17 12.75
CA LYS A 118 -3.68 -0.01 12.77
C LYS A 118 -3.14 1.08 11.84
N CYS A 119 -3.95 1.48 10.86
CA CYS A 119 -3.65 2.58 9.94
C CYS A 119 -4.61 3.76 10.15
N ILE A 120 -4.16 4.95 9.76
CA ILE A 120 -4.92 6.20 9.83
C ILE A 120 -5.48 6.50 8.44
N PRO A 121 -6.81 6.50 8.24
CA PRO A 121 -7.40 6.83 6.97
C PRO A 121 -7.33 8.34 6.70
N PHE A 122 -7.00 8.70 5.47
CA PHE A 122 -7.20 10.06 4.96
C PHE A 122 -7.97 9.98 3.65
N ASN A 123 -9.29 9.91 3.75
CA ASN A 123 -10.18 9.63 2.63
C ASN A 123 -10.76 10.91 2.04
N LYS A 124 -10.79 11.00 0.71
CA LYS A 124 -11.42 12.09 -0.04
C LYS A 124 -12.46 11.53 -1.01
N ILE A 125 -13.74 11.65 -0.65
CA ILE A 125 -14.84 11.02 -1.40
C ILE A 125 -15.30 11.84 -2.62
N LYS A 126 -14.92 13.13 -2.70
CA LYS A 126 -15.42 14.07 -3.73
C LYS A 126 -14.86 13.85 -5.14
N GLY A 127 -14.11 12.76 -5.40
CA GLY A 127 -13.57 12.47 -6.73
C GLY A 127 -12.50 13.45 -7.24
N THR A 128 -12.12 14.45 -6.44
CA THR A 128 -11.05 15.39 -6.78
C THR A 128 -9.71 14.88 -6.23
N PRO A 129 -8.60 15.05 -6.96
CA PRO A 129 -7.29 14.69 -6.47
C PRO A 129 -6.94 15.39 -5.14
N PHE A 130 -6.06 14.77 -4.34
CA PHE A 130 -5.48 15.44 -3.19
C PHE A 130 -4.62 16.63 -3.64
N LEU A 131 -4.73 17.75 -2.91
CA LEU A 131 -3.73 18.81 -2.98
C LEU A 131 -2.59 18.48 -2.02
N SER A 132 -1.36 18.87 -2.36
CA SER A 132 -0.20 18.67 -1.48
C SER A 132 -0.39 19.33 -0.11
N SER A 133 -0.98 20.54 -0.10
CA SER A 133 -1.30 21.28 1.12
C SER A 133 -2.25 20.54 2.07
N GLU A 134 -3.26 19.83 1.54
CA GLU A 134 -4.20 19.03 2.36
C GLU A 134 -3.45 17.88 3.07
N ILE A 135 -2.52 17.25 2.37
CA ILE A 135 -1.71 16.15 2.91
C ILE A 135 -0.73 16.69 3.97
N GLU A 136 -0.08 17.82 3.69
CA GLU A 136 0.85 18.47 4.62
C GLU A 136 0.17 18.85 5.93
N GLU A 137 -1.00 19.48 5.86
CA GLU A 137 -1.78 19.87 7.03
C GLU A 137 -2.17 18.65 7.86
N PHE A 138 -2.71 17.61 7.23
CA PHE A 138 -3.12 16.39 7.91
C PHE A 138 -1.93 15.68 8.58
N VAL A 139 -0.77 15.59 7.91
CA VAL A 139 0.43 14.96 8.48
C VAL A 139 0.97 15.77 9.67
N LYS A 140 0.96 17.11 9.58
CA LYS A 140 1.38 17.99 10.68
C LYS A 140 0.46 17.82 11.90
N GLU A 141 -0.84 17.73 11.71
CA GLU A 141 -1.79 17.44 12.80
C GLU A 141 -1.52 16.08 13.45
N GLU A 142 -1.30 15.03 12.66
CA GLU A 142 -1.00 13.70 13.18
C GLU A 142 0.37 13.61 13.85
N SER A 143 1.34 14.44 13.46
CA SER A 143 2.67 14.48 14.06
C SER A 143 2.67 15.06 15.48
N THR A 144 1.66 15.86 15.84
CA THR A 144 1.53 16.50 17.16
C THR A 144 0.70 15.68 18.16
N LYS A 145 0.01 14.65 17.70
CA LYS A 145 -0.77 13.72 18.54
C LYS A 145 0.10 12.58 19.05
#